data_7b2929d5b7d98066b94339367465b97d
#
_entry.id   7b2929d5b7d98066b94339367465b97d
#
_cell.length_a   1.000
_cell.length_b   1.000
_cell.length_c   1.000
_cell.angle_alpha   90.00
_cell.angle_beta   90.00
_cell.angle_gamma   90.00
#
_symmetry.space_group_name_H-M   'P 1'
#
loop_
_entity.id
_entity.type
_entity.pdbx_description
1 polymer ?
#
loop_
_entity_poly.entity_id
_entity_poly.type
_entity_poly.pdbx_seq_one_letter_code
_entity_poly.pdbx_strand_id
1 'polypeptide(L)'
;KMGYFPDAFGNAGQMPQLLKQAGMDTVTFGRGVRPVGFDNEVQENGNYESPYSEMMWESPDGTKIFGILFANWYNNGNEVPTDKKIAKEYWDDRLKKVATFASTDEYLLMNGCDHQPVQADLGKAIEVASELYPDINFKHSNFPEYIKAIKEKVPNDLAVVKGELTSQDTDGWSTLM
;
A
#
# COMPACT_ATOMS: atom_id res chain seq x y z
N LYS A 1 -1.62 7.21 15.25
CA LYS A 1 -2.75 7.56 14.37
C LYS A 1 -2.21 7.72 12.95
N MET A 2 -3.01 7.36 11.95
CA MET A 2 -2.61 7.43 10.55
C MET A 2 -3.73 8.03 9.69
N GLY A 3 -3.38 8.64 8.57
CA GLY A 3 -4.28 8.98 7.48
C GLY A 3 -4.55 7.74 6.63
N TYR A 4 -5.78 7.56 6.15
CA TYR A 4 -6.19 6.42 5.34
C TYR A 4 -6.98 6.89 4.13
N PHE A 5 -6.40 6.77 2.95
CA PHE A 5 -6.95 7.22 1.67
C PHE A 5 -6.94 6.08 0.64
N PRO A 6 -7.76 5.03 0.82
CA PRO A 6 -7.70 3.85 -0.04
C PRO A 6 -8.14 4.14 -1.47
N ASP A 7 -9.08 5.06 -1.65
CA ASP A 7 -9.71 5.35 -2.94
C ASP A 7 -9.73 6.86 -3.27
N ALA A 8 -8.76 7.62 -2.80
CA ALA A 8 -8.62 9.03 -3.15
C ALA A 8 -8.09 9.18 -4.58
N PHE A 9 -8.75 10.03 -5.38
CA PHE A 9 -8.37 10.29 -6.77
C PHE A 9 -7.31 11.38 -6.93
N GLY A 10 -6.52 11.57 -5.94
CA GLY A 10 -5.46 12.54 -5.80
C GLY A 10 -5.38 13.04 -4.36
N ASN A 11 -4.24 13.63 -4.02
CA ASN A 11 -3.99 14.09 -2.67
C ASN A 11 -3.33 15.47 -2.72
N ALA A 12 -3.96 16.46 -2.09
CA ALA A 12 -3.43 17.83 -2.05
C ALA A 12 -2.05 17.89 -1.39
N GLY A 13 -1.13 18.64 -1.95
CA GLY A 13 0.23 18.78 -1.45
C GLY A 13 0.35 19.31 -0.01
N GLN A 14 -0.72 19.94 0.51
CA GLN A 14 -0.78 20.39 1.91
C GLN A 14 -1.09 19.28 2.92
N MET A 15 -1.51 18.11 2.48
CA MET A 15 -1.95 17.04 3.40
C MET A 15 -0.91 16.62 4.44
N PRO A 16 0.40 16.52 4.16
CA PRO A 16 1.40 16.23 5.21
C PRO A 16 1.35 17.19 6.40
N GLN A 17 1.23 18.47 6.11
CA GLN A 17 1.10 19.51 7.16
C GLN A 17 -0.17 19.31 7.98
N LEU A 18 -1.32 19.15 7.33
CA LEU A 18 -2.62 18.97 8.00
C LEU A 18 -2.65 17.69 8.86
N LEU A 19 -2.15 16.59 8.32
CA LEU A 19 -2.08 15.32 9.04
C LEU A 19 -1.15 15.40 10.26
N LYS A 20 0.01 16.04 10.13
CA LYS A 20 0.92 16.28 11.26
C LYS A 20 0.29 17.13 12.33
N GLN A 21 -0.42 18.21 11.98
CA GLN A 21 -1.18 19.04 12.91
C GLN A 21 -2.29 18.26 13.63
N ALA A 22 -2.89 17.28 12.96
CA ALA A 22 -3.86 16.34 13.54
C ALA A 22 -3.22 15.22 14.40
N GLY A 23 -1.89 15.25 14.58
CA GLY A 23 -1.16 14.25 15.38
C GLY A 23 -0.97 12.91 14.69
N MET A 24 -0.96 12.89 13.35
CA MET A 24 -0.65 11.72 12.53
C MET A 24 0.80 11.78 12.04
N ASP A 25 1.45 10.65 11.93
CA ASP A 25 2.84 10.53 11.49
C ASP A 25 3.02 9.58 10.30
N THR A 26 1.92 9.00 9.84
CA THR A 26 1.87 8.04 8.73
C THR A 26 0.60 8.27 7.94
N VAL A 27 0.67 8.06 6.63
CA VAL A 27 -0.47 8.09 5.72
C VAL A 27 -0.39 6.93 4.73
N THR A 28 -1.53 6.36 4.37
CA THR A 28 -1.62 5.24 3.43
C THR A 28 -2.54 5.60 2.26
N PHE A 29 -2.19 5.11 1.08
CA PHE A 29 -2.87 5.40 -0.18
C PHE A 29 -3.18 4.11 -0.94
N GLY A 30 -4.37 4.02 -1.54
CA GLY A 30 -4.70 2.94 -2.46
C GLY A 30 -4.50 3.34 -3.92
N ARG A 31 -4.78 4.61 -4.25
CA ARG A 31 -4.59 5.23 -5.55
C ARG A 31 -4.32 6.74 -5.40
N GLY A 32 -4.35 7.48 -6.53
CA GLY A 32 -4.08 8.92 -6.51
C GLY A 32 -2.62 9.24 -6.21
N VAL A 33 -1.71 8.30 -6.46
CA VAL A 33 -0.27 8.40 -6.25
C VAL A 33 0.42 7.77 -7.45
N ARG A 34 1.36 8.46 -8.08
CA ARG A 34 2.25 7.80 -9.04
C ARG A 34 3.10 6.78 -8.28
N PRO A 35 3.21 5.59 -8.73
CA PRO A 35 3.08 5.05 -10.08
C PRO A 35 1.90 4.08 -10.30
N VAL A 36 0.72 4.40 -9.88
CA VAL A 36 -0.44 3.53 -10.06
C VAL A 36 -1.05 3.76 -11.44
N GLY A 37 -1.11 2.75 -12.29
CA GLY A 37 -1.76 2.79 -13.59
C GLY A 37 -3.28 2.69 -13.50
N PHE A 38 -3.94 2.69 -14.67
CA PHE A 38 -5.40 2.73 -14.79
C PHE A 38 -6.11 1.55 -14.08
N ASP A 39 -5.50 0.38 -14.10
CA ASP A 39 -5.94 -0.84 -13.41
C ASP A 39 -5.43 -0.94 -11.96
N ASN A 40 -4.83 0.14 -11.46
CA ASN A 40 -4.18 0.26 -10.15
C ASN A 40 -3.02 -0.74 -9.93
N GLU A 41 -2.50 -1.31 -10.98
CA GLU A 41 -1.25 -2.05 -10.93
C GLU A 41 -0.06 -1.09 -11.00
N VAL A 42 0.98 -1.41 -10.26
CA VAL A 42 2.23 -0.66 -10.30
C VAL A 42 2.93 -0.97 -11.63
N GLN A 43 3.17 0.06 -12.44
CA GLN A 43 3.76 -0.09 -13.77
C GLN A 43 5.29 -0.09 -13.71
N GLU A 44 5.94 -1.09 -14.29
CA GLU A 44 7.40 -1.23 -14.31
C GLU A 44 8.13 -0.08 -15.04
N ASN A 45 7.46 0.63 -15.95
CA ASN A 45 8.04 1.67 -16.79
C ASN A 45 7.51 3.08 -16.51
N GLY A 46 6.85 3.29 -15.37
CA GLY A 46 6.34 4.60 -14.98
C GLY A 46 7.46 5.54 -14.51
N ASN A 47 7.28 6.85 -14.66
CA ASN A 47 8.10 7.84 -13.97
C ASN A 47 7.72 7.84 -12.48
N TYR A 48 8.32 6.95 -11.72
CA TYR A 48 8.08 6.82 -10.30
C TYR A 48 8.74 7.97 -9.55
N GLU A 49 7.99 8.62 -8.70
CA GLU A 49 8.51 9.59 -7.74
C GLU A 49 9.26 8.88 -6.60
N SER A 50 8.94 7.61 -6.37
CA SER A 50 9.65 6.72 -5.44
C SER A 50 9.88 5.35 -6.09
N PRO A 51 11.06 4.72 -5.91
CA PRO A 51 11.31 3.35 -6.35
C PRO A 51 10.56 2.32 -5.48
N TYR A 52 10.02 2.75 -4.34
CA TYR A 52 9.33 1.89 -3.38
C TYR A 52 7.89 2.35 -3.15
N SER A 53 7.05 1.42 -2.69
CA SER A 53 5.73 1.72 -2.14
C SER A 53 5.78 2.61 -0.89
N GLU A 54 6.91 2.63 -0.20
CA GLU A 54 7.20 3.49 0.94
C GLU A 54 7.97 4.74 0.51
N MET A 55 7.58 5.91 1.07
CA MET A 55 8.19 7.19 0.74
C MET A 55 8.07 8.19 1.91
N MET A 56 8.82 9.27 1.82
CA MET A 56 8.56 10.47 2.63
C MET A 56 7.80 11.49 1.78
N TRP A 57 6.59 11.85 2.19
CA TRP A 57 5.81 12.86 1.51
C TRP A 57 5.99 14.23 2.17
N GLU A 58 6.36 15.24 1.38
CA GLU A 58 6.70 16.59 1.85
C GLU A 58 5.72 17.63 1.30
N SER A 59 5.09 18.40 2.20
CA SER A 59 4.25 19.54 1.84
C SER A 59 5.10 20.80 1.56
N PRO A 60 4.49 21.86 0.94
CA PRO A 60 5.20 23.08 0.56
C PRO A 60 5.89 23.81 1.73
N ASP A 61 5.43 23.62 2.96
CA ASP A 61 6.05 24.20 4.18
C ASP A 61 7.25 23.37 4.68
N GLY A 62 7.60 22.26 4.01
CA GLY A 62 8.68 21.37 4.40
C GLY A 62 8.28 20.29 5.41
N THR A 63 7.03 20.25 5.85
CA THR A 63 6.53 19.18 6.73
C THR A 63 6.54 17.85 6.01
N LYS A 64 7.11 16.81 6.65
CA LYS A 64 7.21 15.46 6.10
C LYS A 64 6.36 14.47 6.87
N ILE A 65 5.74 13.53 6.17
CA ILE A 65 5.01 12.40 6.71
C ILE A 65 5.45 11.10 6.03
N PHE A 66 5.46 10.00 6.76
CA PHE A 66 5.73 8.68 6.18
C PHE A 66 4.52 8.20 5.38
N GLY A 67 4.71 7.95 4.08
CA GLY A 67 3.69 7.51 3.15
C GLY A 67 3.86 6.05 2.75
N ILE A 68 2.75 5.32 2.64
CA ILE A 68 2.70 3.93 2.21
C ILE A 68 1.65 3.80 1.11
N LEU A 69 2.08 3.41 -0.09
CA LEU A 69 1.18 3.01 -1.17
C LEU A 69 0.82 1.54 -1.00
N PHE A 70 -0.46 1.20 -1.12
CA PHE A 70 -0.88 -0.20 -1.22
C PHE A 70 -0.52 -0.72 -2.61
N ALA A 71 0.66 -1.32 -2.72
CA ALA A 71 1.13 -1.88 -3.98
C ALA A 71 0.10 -2.87 -4.54
N ASN A 72 -0.26 -2.67 -5.80
CA ASN A 72 -1.29 -3.45 -6.49
C ASN A 72 -2.69 -3.34 -5.86
N TRP A 73 -3.04 -2.11 -5.45
CA TRP A 73 -4.36 -1.71 -4.95
C TRP A 73 -4.66 -2.06 -3.47
N TYR A 74 -5.72 -1.41 -2.96
CA TYR A 74 -6.21 -1.58 -1.59
C TYR A 74 -7.02 -2.88 -1.35
N ASN A 75 -7.06 -3.79 -2.34
CA ASN A 75 -7.62 -5.13 -2.24
C ASN A 75 -6.60 -6.21 -2.67
N ASN A 76 -5.32 -5.91 -2.63
CA ASN A 76 -4.25 -6.78 -3.12
C ASN A 76 -4.14 -8.15 -2.42
N GLY A 77 -4.80 -8.34 -1.29
CA GLY A 77 -4.94 -9.60 -0.56
C GLY A 77 -6.37 -10.12 -0.48
N ASN A 78 -7.24 -9.73 -1.43
CA ASN A 78 -8.64 -10.12 -1.45
C ASN A 78 -8.84 -11.58 -1.90
N GLU A 79 -9.94 -12.22 -1.42
CA GLU A 79 -10.38 -13.54 -1.86
C GLU A 79 -9.29 -14.63 -1.81
N VAL A 80 -8.55 -14.70 -0.69
CA VAL A 80 -7.47 -15.67 -0.51
C VAL A 80 -8.01 -17.10 -0.59
N PRO A 81 -7.52 -17.95 -1.53
CA PRO A 81 -8.06 -19.30 -1.69
C PRO A 81 -7.68 -20.26 -0.55
N THR A 82 -8.59 -21.19 -0.25
CA THR A 82 -8.36 -22.29 0.71
C THR A 82 -7.98 -23.61 0.04
N ASP A 83 -8.18 -23.75 -1.28
CA ASP A 83 -7.65 -24.87 -2.05
C ASP A 83 -6.15 -24.70 -2.26
N LYS A 84 -5.34 -25.70 -1.91
CA LYS A 84 -3.87 -25.60 -1.93
C LYS A 84 -3.30 -25.29 -3.32
N LYS A 85 -3.88 -25.85 -4.38
CA LYS A 85 -3.37 -25.62 -5.74
C LYS A 85 -3.65 -24.19 -6.19
N ILE A 86 -4.88 -23.73 -5.99
CA ILE A 86 -5.29 -22.37 -6.34
C ILE A 86 -4.55 -21.36 -5.46
N ALA A 87 -4.40 -21.65 -4.16
CA ALA A 87 -3.66 -20.80 -3.24
C ALA A 87 -2.18 -20.67 -3.62
N LYS A 88 -1.56 -21.74 -4.14
CA LYS A 88 -0.17 -21.67 -4.60
C LYS A 88 -0.01 -20.69 -5.78
N GLU A 89 -0.88 -20.79 -6.79
CA GLU A 89 -0.86 -19.89 -7.95
C GLU A 89 -1.15 -18.44 -7.53
N TYR A 90 -2.14 -18.24 -6.65
CA TYR A 90 -2.49 -16.93 -6.09
C TYR A 90 -1.31 -16.27 -5.36
N TRP A 91 -0.66 -16.99 -4.45
CA TRP A 91 0.43 -16.44 -3.65
C TRP A 91 1.71 -16.23 -4.46
N ASP A 92 2.03 -17.11 -5.43
CA ASP A 92 3.18 -16.90 -6.33
C ASP A 92 3.06 -15.57 -7.08
N ASP A 93 1.86 -15.23 -7.57
CA ASP A 93 1.60 -13.95 -8.24
C ASP A 93 1.66 -12.77 -7.26
N ARG A 94 0.92 -12.85 -6.15
CA ARG A 94 0.80 -11.75 -5.19
C ARG A 94 2.13 -11.40 -4.52
N LEU A 95 2.86 -12.40 -4.04
CA LEU A 95 4.16 -12.18 -3.39
C LEU A 95 5.18 -11.57 -4.35
N LYS A 96 5.21 -12.02 -5.60
CA LYS A 96 6.05 -11.43 -6.63
C LYS A 96 5.71 -9.96 -6.87
N LYS A 97 4.43 -9.65 -7.02
CA LYS A 97 3.96 -8.28 -7.30
C LYS A 97 4.27 -7.31 -6.16
N VAL A 98 3.99 -7.68 -4.92
CA VAL A 98 4.27 -6.79 -3.78
C VAL A 98 5.77 -6.65 -3.52
N ALA A 99 6.57 -7.71 -3.69
CA ALA A 99 8.00 -7.67 -3.49
C ALA A 99 8.74 -6.75 -4.47
N THR A 100 8.18 -6.54 -5.67
CA THR A 100 8.80 -5.68 -6.70
C THR A 100 9.00 -4.24 -6.21
N PHE A 101 8.11 -3.74 -5.37
CA PHE A 101 8.12 -2.33 -4.94
C PHE A 101 8.28 -2.16 -3.42
N ALA A 102 8.34 -3.23 -2.65
CA ALA A 102 8.54 -3.14 -1.22
C ALA A 102 9.99 -2.74 -0.88
N SER A 103 10.15 -1.80 0.04
CA SER A 103 11.47 -1.41 0.56
C SER A 103 11.98 -2.36 1.64
N THR A 104 11.14 -3.29 2.10
CA THR A 104 11.42 -4.22 3.19
C THR A 104 10.89 -5.62 2.88
N ASP A 105 11.12 -6.56 3.78
CA ASP A 105 10.53 -7.91 3.76
C ASP A 105 9.16 -8.01 4.48
N GLU A 106 8.61 -6.87 4.92
CA GLU A 106 7.27 -6.78 5.49
C GLU A 106 6.27 -6.35 4.42
N TYR A 107 5.35 -7.23 4.05
CA TYR A 107 4.35 -6.96 3.00
C TYR A 107 2.96 -6.74 3.59
N LEU A 108 2.25 -5.75 3.07
CA LEU A 108 0.87 -5.47 3.42
C LEU A 108 -0.08 -5.99 2.34
N LEU A 109 -0.94 -6.91 2.74
CA LEU A 109 -1.94 -7.51 1.88
C LEU A 109 -3.33 -7.19 2.45
N MET A 110 -4.07 -6.38 1.71
CA MET A 110 -5.38 -5.88 2.09
C MET A 110 -6.46 -6.90 1.72
N ASN A 111 -7.08 -7.53 2.74
CA ASN A 111 -8.16 -8.49 2.52
C ASN A 111 -9.52 -7.80 2.65
N GLY A 112 -10.09 -7.46 1.52
CA GLY A 112 -11.37 -6.77 1.41
C GLY A 112 -11.37 -5.76 0.27
N CYS A 113 -12.56 -5.29 -0.10
CA CYS A 113 -12.78 -4.28 -1.12
C CYS A 113 -14.14 -3.62 -0.89
N ASP A 114 -14.44 -2.57 -1.66
CA ASP A 114 -15.77 -1.95 -1.69
C ASP A 114 -16.86 -2.96 -2.03
N HIS A 115 -17.97 -2.83 -1.35
CA HIS A 115 -19.18 -3.64 -1.59
C HIS A 115 -18.97 -5.16 -1.41
N GLN A 116 -17.91 -5.58 -0.72
CA GLN A 116 -17.66 -6.99 -0.45
C GLN A 116 -17.85 -7.33 1.03
N PRO A 117 -18.43 -8.49 1.35
CA PRO A 117 -18.46 -8.99 2.72
C PRO A 117 -17.07 -9.41 3.19
N VAL A 118 -16.89 -9.50 4.50
CA VAL A 118 -15.67 -10.08 5.08
C VAL A 118 -15.50 -11.51 4.61
N GLN A 119 -14.27 -11.89 4.29
CA GLN A 119 -13.96 -13.28 3.95
C GLN A 119 -14.07 -14.18 5.20
N ALA A 120 -15.09 -15.03 5.23
CA ALA A 120 -15.42 -15.84 6.41
C ALA A 120 -14.38 -16.93 6.71
N ASP A 121 -13.71 -17.46 5.70
CA ASP A 121 -12.71 -18.53 5.79
C ASP A 121 -11.25 -18.04 5.76
N LEU A 122 -11.02 -16.74 6.00
CA LEU A 122 -9.68 -16.13 5.98
C LEU A 122 -8.69 -16.86 6.91
N GLY A 123 -9.13 -17.28 8.10
CA GLY A 123 -8.28 -18.04 9.02
C GLY A 123 -7.75 -19.33 8.37
N LYS A 124 -8.62 -20.08 7.69
CA LYS A 124 -8.22 -21.29 6.95
C LYS A 124 -7.31 -20.96 5.78
N ALA A 125 -7.56 -19.88 5.06
CA ALA A 125 -6.72 -19.44 3.95
C ALA A 125 -5.29 -19.08 4.42
N ILE A 126 -5.14 -18.43 5.58
CA ILE A 126 -3.84 -18.14 6.19
C ILE A 126 -3.10 -19.42 6.61
N GLU A 127 -3.80 -20.40 7.18
CA GLU A 127 -3.21 -21.71 7.49
C GLU A 127 -2.65 -22.38 6.24
N VAL A 128 -3.44 -22.44 5.16
CA VAL A 128 -3.02 -23.00 3.87
C VAL A 128 -1.79 -22.26 3.31
N ALA A 129 -1.78 -20.92 3.36
CA ALA A 129 -0.63 -20.13 2.94
C ALA A 129 0.63 -20.47 3.74
N SER A 130 0.52 -20.58 5.07
CA SER A 130 1.63 -20.93 5.96
C SER A 130 2.18 -22.35 5.71
N GLU A 131 1.31 -23.30 5.36
CA GLU A 131 1.73 -24.65 4.96
C GLU A 131 2.47 -24.66 3.63
N LEU A 132 2.07 -23.82 2.66
CA LEU A 132 2.68 -23.73 1.33
C LEU A 132 4.03 -23.00 1.34
N TYR A 133 4.20 -22.04 2.25
CA TYR A 133 5.38 -21.19 2.35
C TYR A 133 5.91 -21.15 3.80
N PRO A 134 6.56 -22.22 4.27
CA PRO A 134 6.99 -22.34 5.67
C PRO A 134 8.02 -21.29 6.09
N ASP A 135 8.70 -20.66 5.13
CA ASP A 135 9.69 -19.60 5.37
C ASP A 135 9.05 -18.20 5.43
N ILE A 136 7.73 -18.08 5.19
CA ILE A 136 7.00 -16.82 5.23
C ILE A 136 6.03 -16.84 6.42
N ASN A 137 6.09 -15.81 7.23
CA ASN A 137 5.17 -15.64 8.35
C ASN A 137 3.89 -14.91 7.93
N PHE A 138 2.87 -15.67 7.55
CA PHE A 138 1.54 -15.12 7.28
C PHE A 138 0.78 -14.89 8.58
N LYS A 139 0.23 -13.70 8.76
CA LYS A 139 -0.59 -13.37 9.93
C LYS A 139 -1.73 -12.43 9.59
N HIS A 140 -2.86 -12.60 10.25
CA HIS A 140 -3.89 -11.58 10.29
C HIS A 140 -3.40 -10.45 11.23
N SER A 141 -3.30 -9.25 10.69
CA SER A 141 -2.70 -8.10 11.38
C SER A 141 -3.59 -6.86 11.28
N ASN A 142 -3.06 -5.72 11.69
CA ASN A 142 -3.68 -4.42 11.62
C ASN A 142 -2.63 -3.35 11.26
N PHE A 143 -3.08 -2.17 10.84
CA PHE A 143 -2.17 -1.08 10.47
C PHE A 143 -1.16 -0.68 11.56
N PRO A 144 -1.53 -0.53 12.84
CA PRO A 144 -0.56 -0.20 13.88
C PRO A 144 0.61 -1.18 13.98
N GLU A 145 0.34 -2.48 13.90
CA GLU A 145 1.38 -3.52 13.93
C GLU A 145 2.27 -3.48 12.69
N TYR A 146 1.65 -3.40 11.51
CA TYR A 146 2.38 -3.31 10.25
C TYR A 146 3.26 -2.04 10.18
N ILE A 147 2.71 -0.86 10.51
CA ILE A 147 3.45 0.40 10.51
C ILE A 147 4.63 0.36 11.49
N LYS A 148 4.46 -0.27 12.64
CA LYS A 148 5.56 -0.46 13.59
C LYS A 148 6.66 -1.32 12.98
N ALA A 149 6.31 -2.48 12.43
CA ALA A 149 7.27 -3.42 11.84
C ALA A 149 8.05 -2.78 10.67
N ILE A 150 7.35 -2.11 9.76
CA ILE A 150 7.99 -1.53 8.59
C ILE A 150 8.90 -0.34 8.93
N LYS A 151 8.51 0.53 9.88
CA LYS A 151 9.32 1.67 10.31
C LYS A 151 10.67 1.29 10.92
N GLU A 152 10.78 0.09 11.45
CA GLU A 152 12.03 -0.44 12.00
C GLU A 152 12.99 -0.94 10.91
N LYS A 153 12.48 -1.18 9.68
CA LYS A 153 13.20 -1.83 8.59
C LYS A 153 13.41 -0.95 7.34
N VAL A 154 12.59 0.10 7.15
CA VAL A 154 12.70 0.95 5.96
C VAL A 154 14.08 1.58 5.82
N PRO A 155 14.60 1.74 4.59
CA PRO A 155 15.84 2.45 4.34
C PRO A 155 15.81 3.89 4.87
N ASN A 156 16.96 4.39 5.34
CA ASN A 156 17.07 5.77 5.82
C ASN A 156 17.01 6.81 4.69
N ASP A 157 17.18 6.38 3.46
CA ASP A 157 17.26 7.19 2.24
C ASP A 157 16.02 7.05 1.35
N LEU A 158 14.85 6.81 1.95
CA LEU A 158 13.58 6.80 1.22
C LEU A 158 13.41 8.07 0.39
N ALA A 159 12.88 7.92 -0.82
CA ALA A 159 12.57 9.03 -1.71
C ALA A 159 11.66 10.06 -1.02
N VAL A 160 11.94 11.34 -1.24
CA VAL A 160 11.11 12.44 -0.77
C VAL A 160 10.26 12.94 -1.92
N VAL A 161 8.96 12.63 -1.88
CA VAL A 161 7.98 13.08 -2.86
C VAL A 161 7.39 14.40 -2.39
N LYS A 162 7.39 15.44 -3.25
CA LYS A 162 6.99 16.79 -2.89
C LYS A 162 5.72 17.23 -3.59
N GLY A 163 4.86 17.91 -2.85
CA GLY A 163 3.66 18.53 -3.39
C GLY A 163 2.50 17.57 -3.56
N GLU A 164 1.69 17.80 -4.58
CA GLU A 164 0.50 17.02 -4.87
C GLU A 164 0.84 15.60 -5.35
N LEU A 165 0.01 14.64 -4.93
CA LEU A 165 0.07 13.27 -5.42
C LEU A 165 -1.08 13.05 -6.39
N THR A 166 -0.75 12.67 -7.63
CA THR A 166 -1.71 12.41 -8.70
C THR A 166 -1.36 11.12 -9.42
N SER A 167 -2.32 10.51 -10.09
CA SER A 167 -2.10 9.35 -10.95
C SER A 167 -2.59 9.62 -12.37
N GLN A 168 -2.17 8.80 -13.34
CA GLN A 168 -2.52 8.99 -14.73
C GLN A 168 -4.02 8.84 -15.02
N ASP A 169 -4.67 7.94 -14.31
CA ASP A 169 -6.10 7.67 -14.41
C ASP A 169 -6.97 8.75 -13.72
N THR A 170 -6.34 9.61 -12.94
CA THR A 170 -7.00 10.72 -12.24
C THR A 170 -6.61 12.09 -12.78
N ASP A 171 -5.79 12.15 -13.84
CA ASP A 171 -5.45 13.39 -14.51
C ASP A 171 -6.71 14.12 -14.98
N GLY A 172 -6.90 15.34 -14.51
CA GLY A 172 -8.10 16.14 -14.73
C GLY A 172 -9.15 16.07 -13.61
N TRP A 173 -9.15 15.04 -12.76
CA TRP A 173 -10.00 14.98 -11.57
C TRP A 173 -9.27 15.50 -10.32
N SER A 174 -7.99 15.20 -10.20
CA SER A 174 -7.16 15.65 -9.08
C SER A 174 -6.79 17.13 -9.15
N THR A 175 -6.83 17.73 -10.34
CA THR A 175 -6.57 19.17 -10.53
C THR A 175 -7.74 20.06 -10.18
N LEU A 176 -8.91 19.51 -9.88
CA LEU A 176 -10.10 20.23 -9.47
C LEU A 176 -10.29 20.34 -7.95
N MET A 177 -9.39 19.77 -7.20
CA MET A 177 -9.35 19.85 -5.73
C MET A 177 -8.21 20.74 -5.26
#